data_4bc6eaa72047b07cdf7002263ea2fcaa
#
_entry.id   4bc6eaa72047b07cdf7002263ea2fcaa
#
_cell.length_a   1.000
_cell.length_b   1.000
_cell.length_c   1.000
_cell.angle_alpha   90.00
_cell.angle_beta   90.00
_cell.angle_gamma   90.00
#
_symmetry.space_group_name_H-M   'P 1'
#
loop_
_entity.id
_entity.type
_entity.pdbx_description
1 polymer ?
#
loop_
_entity_poly.entity_id
_entity_poly.type
_entity_poly.pdbx_seq_one_letter_code
_entity_poly.pdbx_strand_id
1 'polypeptide(L)'
;MSIQPSFIVSRERIYLDSLSNLNGLPQYIRIRESVRQRIQNGELNRGEKLPPEEELAASFGVSRMTLRQSLSDLIDEGLLYRKHGIGTFVAFQHFARDHSHLRNFF
;
A
#
# COMPACT_ATOMS: atom_id res chain seq x y z
N MET A 1 -3.14 2.87 21.91
CA MET A 1 -2.99 2.63 21.46
C MET A 1 -2.71 2.64 20.73
N SER A 2 -2.52 2.53 20.43
CA SER A 2 -2.14 2.40 19.68
C SER A 2 -2.19 2.85 18.83
N ILE A 3 -2.10 3.38 18.65
CA ILE A 3 -2.07 3.90 17.78
C ILE A 3 -1.68 3.56 16.82
N GLN A 4 -1.68 2.96 17.01
CA GLN A 4 -1.22 2.25 16.19
C GLN A 4 -1.79 2.41 14.99
N PRO A 5 -1.14 2.56 14.09
CA PRO A 5 -1.66 2.71 12.83
C PRO A 5 -2.34 1.47 12.52
N SER A 6 -3.28 1.59 11.69
CA SER A 6 -4.06 0.46 11.32
C SER A 6 -3.23 -0.67 10.80
N PHE A 7 -2.05 -0.44 10.40
CA PHE A 7 -1.25 -1.51 9.88
C PHE A 7 -0.92 -2.56 10.89
N ILE A 8 -0.76 -2.17 12.12
CA ILE A 8 -0.38 -3.16 13.06
C ILE A 8 -1.35 -3.37 14.14
N VAL A 9 -2.58 -3.23 13.93
CA VAL A 9 -3.53 -3.50 14.94
C VAL A 9 -4.11 -4.82 14.69
N SER A 10 -4.93 -5.28 15.53
CA SER A 10 -5.50 -6.59 15.41
C SER A 10 -6.12 -6.85 14.09
N ARG A 11 -6.52 -5.87 13.35
CA ARG A 11 -7.08 -6.12 12.10
C ARG A 11 -6.08 -6.74 11.24
N GLU A 12 -4.84 -6.63 11.49
CA GLU A 12 -3.84 -7.24 10.73
C GLU A 12 -4.07 -8.71 10.68
N ARG A 13 -4.62 -9.28 11.71
CA ARG A 13 -4.87 -10.67 11.73
C ARG A 13 -5.88 -11.02 10.68
N ILE A 14 -6.86 -10.16 10.47
CA ILE A 14 -7.88 -10.41 9.49
C ILE A 14 -7.28 -10.34 8.11
N TYR A 15 -6.35 -9.41 7.90
CA TYR A 15 -5.74 -9.29 6.62
C TYR A 15 -4.84 -10.49 6.34
N LEU A 16 -4.19 -10.99 7.36
CA LEU A 16 -3.34 -12.14 7.15
C LEU A 16 -4.19 -13.31 6.73
N ASP A 17 -5.36 -13.45 7.30
CA ASP A 17 -6.24 -14.52 6.91
C ASP A 17 -6.69 -14.34 5.47
N SER A 18 -6.96 -13.13 5.09
CA SER A 18 -7.37 -12.85 3.73
C SER A 18 -6.24 -13.16 2.79
N LEU A 19 -5.02 -12.88 3.21
CA LEU A 19 -3.89 -13.09 2.37
C LEU A 19 -3.51 -14.54 2.23
N SER A 20 -4.12 -15.39 3.02
CA SER A 20 -3.78 -16.80 2.91
C SER A 20 -4.08 -17.31 1.52
N ASN A 21 -4.99 -16.69 0.81
CA ASN A 21 -5.31 -17.13 -0.54
C ASN A 21 -4.16 -16.77 -1.47
N LEU A 22 -3.26 -15.95 -1.02
CA LEU A 22 -2.16 -15.51 -1.83
C LEU A 22 -0.88 -16.26 -1.49
N ASN A 23 -0.99 -17.30 -0.69
CA ASN A 23 0.16 -18.10 -0.37
C ASN A 23 0.78 -18.59 -1.63
N GLY A 24 2.07 -18.57 -1.71
CA GLY A 24 2.73 -18.99 -2.91
C GLY A 24 3.11 -17.85 -3.79
N LEU A 25 2.54 -16.69 -3.55
CA LEU A 25 2.91 -15.54 -4.34
C LEU A 25 4.06 -14.81 -3.66
N PRO A 26 4.83 -14.05 -4.39
CA PRO A 26 5.93 -13.28 -3.80
C PRO A 26 5.41 -12.37 -2.71
N GLN A 27 6.24 -12.11 -1.71
CA GLN A 27 5.87 -11.26 -0.60
C GLN A 27 5.39 -9.89 -1.07
N TYR A 28 6.04 -9.32 -2.04
CA TYR A 28 5.66 -7.96 -2.43
C TYR A 28 4.24 -7.91 -2.97
N ILE A 29 3.78 -8.99 -3.58
CA ILE A 29 2.41 -9.02 -4.09
C ILE A 29 1.43 -9.10 -2.93
N ARG A 30 1.77 -9.90 -1.93
CA ARG A 30 0.88 -10.03 -0.78
C ARG A 30 0.78 -8.71 -0.02
N ILE A 31 1.90 -8.01 0.11
CA ILE A 31 1.90 -6.73 0.79
C ILE A 31 1.13 -5.71 -0.03
N ARG A 32 1.33 -5.72 -1.34
CA ARG A 32 0.63 -4.81 -2.22
C ARG A 32 -0.88 -4.97 -2.06
N GLU A 33 -1.34 -6.21 -2.06
CA GLU A 33 -2.76 -6.46 -1.92
C GLU A 33 -3.29 -6.08 -0.54
N SER A 34 -2.47 -6.24 0.47
CA SER A 34 -2.86 -5.86 1.81
C SER A 34 -3.07 -4.35 1.89
N VAL A 35 -2.15 -3.59 1.34
CA VAL A 35 -2.25 -2.15 1.37
C VAL A 35 -3.43 -1.69 0.50
N ARG A 36 -3.59 -2.31 -0.66
CA ARG A 36 -4.69 -1.99 -1.56
C ARG A 36 -6.01 -2.14 -0.84
N GLN A 37 -6.15 -3.25 -0.12
CA GLN A 37 -7.38 -3.51 0.57
C GLN A 37 -7.67 -2.48 1.65
N ARG A 38 -6.64 -2.03 2.35
CA ARG A 38 -6.84 -1.05 3.40
C ARG A 38 -7.25 0.30 2.83
N ILE A 39 -6.77 0.59 1.62
CA ILE A 39 -7.18 1.81 0.97
C ILE A 39 -8.62 1.69 0.52
N GLN A 40 -8.95 0.55 -0.06
CA GLN A 40 -10.29 0.37 -0.58
C GLN A 40 -11.37 0.31 0.49
N ASN A 41 -11.06 -0.24 1.62
CA ASN A 41 -12.08 -0.33 2.65
C ASN A 41 -12.04 0.84 3.64
N GLY A 42 -11.24 1.86 3.33
CA GLY A 42 -11.28 3.07 4.14
C GLY A 42 -10.40 3.09 5.36
N GLU A 43 -9.64 2.03 5.58
CA GLU A 43 -8.78 2.00 6.71
C GLU A 43 -7.67 3.00 6.55
N LEU A 44 -7.18 3.18 5.34
CA LEU A 44 -6.22 4.20 5.04
C LEU A 44 -7.00 5.27 4.30
N ASN A 45 -7.08 6.43 4.88
CA ASN A 45 -7.89 7.49 4.31
C ASN A 45 -7.22 8.21 3.17
N ARG A 46 -8.00 8.80 2.32
CA ARG A 46 -7.47 9.56 1.21
C ARG A 46 -6.63 10.68 1.76
N GLY A 47 -5.47 10.89 1.20
CA GLY A 47 -4.56 11.94 1.64
C GLY A 47 -3.69 11.56 2.82
N GLU A 48 -3.94 10.41 3.39
CA GLU A 48 -3.20 10.02 4.57
C GLU A 48 -1.77 9.64 4.23
N LYS A 49 -0.84 10.02 5.07
CA LYS A 49 0.56 9.69 4.85
C LYS A 49 0.84 8.34 5.44
N LEU A 50 1.54 7.51 4.68
CA LEU A 50 1.91 6.20 5.19
C LEU A 50 3.07 6.32 6.15
N PRO A 51 3.28 5.36 7.01
CA PRO A 51 4.46 5.37 7.87
C PRO A 51 5.73 5.33 7.03
N PRO A 52 6.84 5.73 7.57
CA PRO A 52 8.10 5.68 6.82
C PRO A 52 8.34 4.26 6.33
N GLU A 53 8.97 4.14 5.19
CA GLU A 53 9.20 2.83 4.60
C GLU A 53 9.90 1.87 5.55
N GLU A 54 10.84 2.36 6.27
CA GLU A 54 11.57 1.53 7.19
C GLU A 54 10.65 0.93 8.24
N GLU A 55 9.79 1.75 8.80
CA GLU A 55 8.87 1.32 9.80
C GLU A 55 7.85 0.38 9.21
N LEU A 56 7.36 0.72 8.04
CA LEU A 56 6.35 -0.10 7.40
C LEU A 56 6.92 -1.46 7.00
N ALA A 57 8.13 -1.49 6.50
CA ALA A 57 8.77 -2.74 6.15
C ALA A 57 8.91 -3.61 7.38
N ALA A 58 9.29 -3.01 8.50
CA ALA A 58 9.45 -3.75 9.73
C ALA A 58 8.12 -4.33 10.19
N SER A 59 7.06 -3.57 10.03
CA SER A 59 5.75 -4.05 10.48
C SER A 59 5.25 -5.23 9.64
N PHE A 60 5.70 -5.31 8.39
CA PHE A 60 5.32 -6.44 7.56
C PHE A 60 6.37 -7.57 7.65
N GLY A 61 7.48 -7.29 8.30
CA GLY A 61 8.51 -8.32 8.41
C GLY A 61 9.24 -8.56 7.11
N VAL A 62 9.42 -7.54 6.29
CA VAL A 62 10.10 -7.70 5.01
C VAL A 62 11.18 -6.65 4.85
N SER A 63 11.98 -6.79 3.81
CA SER A 63 13.03 -5.83 3.57
C SER A 63 12.45 -4.57 2.98
N ARG A 64 13.20 -3.49 3.03
CA ARG A 64 12.72 -2.25 2.45
C ARG A 64 12.56 -2.38 0.94
N MET A 65 13.41 -3.16 0.32
CA MET A 65 13.33 -3.37 -1.11
C MET A 65 12.01 -4.00 -1.47
N THR A 66 11.62 -5.03 -0.73
CA THR A 66 10.37 -5.72 -0.97
C THR A 66 9.19 -4.76 -0.78
N LEU A 67 9.26 -3.97 0.27
CA LEU A 67 8.20 -3.02 0.51
C LEU A 67 8.13 -1.99 -0.60
N ARG A 68 9.27 -1.50 -1.04
CA ARG A 68 9.28 -0.48 -2.09
C ARG A 68 8.68 -1.00 -3.39
N GLN A 69 8.91 -2.26 -3.67
CA GLN A 69 8.35 -2.87 -4.85
C GLN A 69 6.81 -2.83 -4.75
N SER A 70 6.29 -3.16 -3.57
CA SER A 70 4.84 -3.16 -3.36
C SER A 70 4.26 -1.77 -3.53
N LEU A 71 4.91 -0.79 -2.94
CA LEU A 71 4.39 0.56 -3.00
C LEU A 71 4.52 1.13 -4.41
N SER A 72 5.58 0.74 -5.11
CA SER A 72 5.76 1.21 -6.45
C SER A 72 4.61 0.76 -7.34
N ASP A 73 4.18 -0.47 -7.17
CA ASP A 73 3.07 -0.99 -7.94
C ASP A 73 1.81 -0.16 -7.68
N LEU A 74 1.59 0.20 -6.41
CA LEU A 74 0.40 0.97 -6.07
C LEU A 74 0.50 2.41 -6.56
N ILE A 75 1.69 2.93 -6.63
CA ILE A 75 1.89 4.26 -7.18
C ILE A 75 1.58 4.21 -8.67
N ASP A 76 2.03 3.16 -9.33
CA ASP A 76 1.76 3.00 -10.74
C ASP A 76 0.27 2.89 -11.00
N GLU A 77 -0.47 2.33 -10.06
CA GLU A 77 -1.90 2.19 -10.21
C GLU A 77 -2.65 3.46 -9.85
N GLY A 78 -1.94 4.43 -9.30
CA GLY A 78 -2.60 5.66 -8.92
C GLY A 78 -3.27 5.66 -7.58
N LEU A 79 -3.03 4.64 -6.77
CA LEU A 79 -3.61 4.57 -5.45
C LEU A 79 -2.77 5.31 -4.43
N LEU A 80 -1.48 5.41 -4.68
CA LEU A 80 -0.56 6.13 -3.81
C LEU A 80 0.22 7.12 -4.64
N TYR A 81 0.78 8.11 -3.99
CA TYR A 81 1.72 8.98 -4.68
C TYR A 81 2.85 9.34 -3.72
N ARG A 82 4.00 9.63 -4.27
CA ARG A 82 5.17 9.92 -3.47
C ARG A 82 5.53 11.38 -3.59
N LYS A 83 5.85 12.00 -2.46
CA LYS A 83 6.30 13.37 -2.47
C LYS A 83 7.73 13.28 -2.06
N HIS A 84 8.61 13.64 -2.97
CA HIS A 84 10.03 13.52 -2.74
C HIS A 84 10.45 14.20 -1.45
N GLY A 85 11.19 13.49 -0.63
CA GLY A 85 11.67 14.04 0.62
C GLY A 85 10.65 14.14 1.74
N ILE A 86 9.39 13.82 1.44
CA ILE A 86 8.35 13.95 2.45
C ILE A 86 7.72 12.62 2.80
N GLY A 87 7.37 11.85 1.81
CA GLY A 87 6.78 10.54 2.10
C GLY A 87 5.83 10.07 1.03
N THR A 88 5.11 9.01 1.36
CA THR A 88 4.16 8.40 0.44
C THR A 88 2.76 8.61 1.02
N PHE A 89 1.85 8.98 0.17
CA PHE A 89 0.49 9.31 0.60
C PHE A 89 -0.56 8.57 -0.19
N VAL A 90 -1.72 8.40 0.40
CA VAL A 90 -2.84 7.80 -0.29
C VAL A 90 -3.43 8.86 -1.20
N ALA A 91 -3.64 8.54 -2.45
CA ALA A 91 -4.14 9.50 -3.41
C ALA A 91 -5.58 9.88 -3.09
N PHE A 92 -5.93 11.13 -3.35
CA PHE A 92 -7.28 11.58 -3.09
C PHE A 92 -8.23 10.98 -4.10
N GLN A 93 -7.75 10.77 -5.30
CA GLN A 93 -8.57 10.15 -6.30
C GLN A 93 -7.80 9.02 -6.85
N HIS A 94 -8.48 8.00 -7.26
CA HIS A 94 -7.83 6.87 -7.85
C HIS A 94 -7.54 7.25 -9.29
N PHE A 95 -6.31 7.55 -9.60
CA PHE A 95 -6.00 7.85 -10.95
C PHE A 95 -5.58 6.64 -11.59
N ALA A 96 -6.41 5.84 -11.88
CA ALA A 96 -6.10 4.62 -12.44
C ALA A 96 -5.11 4.84 -13.39
N ARG A 97 -4.26 4.12 -13.48
CA ARG A 97 -3.39 4.08 -14.31
C ARG A 97 -3.84 3.75 -15.51
N ASP A 98 -4.88 3.93 -15.80
CA ASP A 98 -5.43 3.80 -16.92
C ASP A 98 -4.62 4.53 -17.76
N HIS A 99 -3.51 4.18 -17.74
CA HIS A 99 -2.66 4.82 -18.46
C HIS A 99 -2.86 4.73 -19.80
N SER A 100 -3.37 3.74 -20.20
CA SER A 100 -3.56 3.59 -21.57
C SER A 100 -4.44 4.72 -21.95
N HIS A 101 -5.35 5.00 -21.11
CA HIS A 101 -6.26 6.04 -21.36
C HIS A 101 -5.51 7.35 -21.36
N LEU A 102 -4.67 7.55 -20.42
CA LEU A 102 -3.94 8.75 -20.35
C LEU A 102 -3.03 8.92 -21.51
N ARG A 103 -2.46 7.87 -21.93
CA ARG A 103 -1.57 7.97 -23.01
C ARG A 103 -2.26 8.37 -24.23
N ASN A 104 -3.48 8.04 -24.37
CA ASN A 104 -4.22 8.38 -25.55
C ASN A 104 -4.48 9.86 -25.61
N PHE A 105 -4.32 10.52 -24.53
CA PHE A 105 -4.56 11.90 -24.54
C PHE A 105 -3.37 12.60 -25.02
N PHE A 106 -2.28 11.98 -25.01
CA PHE A 106 -1.07 12.65 -25.39
C PHE A 106 -0.56 12.16 -26.72
#